data_1da94bd78a3330930ab86f60e2acad84
#
_entry.id   1da94bd78a3330930ab86f60e2acad84
#
_cell.length_a   1.000
_cell.length_b   1.000
_cell.length_c   1.000
_cell.angle_alpha   90.00
_cell.angle_beta   90.00
_cell.angle_gamma   90.00
#
_symmetry.space_group_name_H-M   'P 1'
#
loop_
_entity.id
_entity.type
_entity.pdbx_description
1 polymer ?
#
loop_
_entity_poly.entity_id
_entity_poly.type
_entity_poly.pdbx_seq_one_letter_code
_entity_poly.pdbx_strand_id
1 'polypeptide(L)'
;MKKIISIILFSLALFQTCGRIYAQDETFGKTSLRPKLKFEARLDYNNDNKNDDLSGIKGYIVDLKLEGDLSPRFSYKYRQRLNKPVKDATFFDATDWLYLTYKAHRNISLMAGKWIVAVGGWETEPAPIDIYQISEFCNNYSCYQWGFNVIFNTTNNQNQVYLQICESPFRKQYKASTGNGKEMWAYNALWIGNIDFFHAFYSANMMEYRPGKYLNFIALGNRFDLGRKVALDFDLQNRASRASDFFKDYTLSAQITYRPLPAFQCFAKISHDRNNTGNGSDPTVFDGTKLTRLGGGVEFFPLKNDNLRLHGHYSYSWGRNTNPDGVLRDGQSIVNVGLTWRMHILK
;
A
#
# COMPACT_ATOMS: atom_id res chain seq x y z
N MET A 1 18.02 16.19 -20.91
CA MET A 1 18.99 16.90 -20.06
C MET A 1 18.52 18.30 -19.64
N LYS A 2 18.18 19.24 -20.53
CA LYS A 2 17.76 20.62 -20.13
C LYS A 2 16.59 20.67 -19.12
N LYS A 3 15.55 19.82 -19.25
CA LYS A 3 14.39 19.78 -18.33
C LYS A 3 14.73 19.25 -16.93
N ILE A 4 15.68 18.32 -16.82
CA ILE A 4 16.13 17.78 -15.51
C ILE A 4 16.95 18.84 -14.77
N ILE A 5 17.79 19.58 -15.49
CA ILE A 5 18.57 20.68 -14.92
C ILE A 5 17.65 21.81 -14.42
N SER A 6 16.57 22.12 -15.13
CA SER A 6 15.57 23.11 -14.66
C SER A 6 14.84 22.67 -13.39
N ILE A 7 14.53 21.38 -13.23
CA ILE A 7 13.88 20.85 -12.02
C ILE A 7 14.86 20.90 -10.83
N ILE A 8 16.14 20.56 -11.06
CA ILE A 8 17.19 20.63 -10.02
C ILE A 8 17.46 22.08 -9.62
N LEU A 9 17.51 23.00 -10.57
CA LEU A 9 17.70 24.42 -10.28
C LEU A 9 16.49 25.05 -9.58
N PHE A 10 15.26 24.61 -9.90
CA PHE A 10 14.05 25.05 -9.21
C PHE A 10 13.99 24.51 -7.77
N SER A 11 14.41 23.26 -7.54
CA SER A 11 14.53 22.70 -6.19
C SER A 11 15.65 23.37 -5.37
N LEU A 12 16.79 23.70 -5.99
CA LEU A 12 17.87 24.47 -5.34
C LEU A 12 17.45 25.90 -5.00
N ALA A 13 16.69 26.58 -5.86
CA ALA A 13 16.14 27.91 -5.60
C ALA A 13 15.12 27.92 -4.45
N LEU A 14 14.28 26.84 -4.35
CA LEU A 14 13.41 26.61 -3.20
C LEU A 14 14.20 26.40 -1.91
N PHE A 15 15.35 25.71 -1.95
CA PHE A 15 16.23 25.55 -0.80
C PHE A 15 16.87 26.88 -0.34
N GLN A 16 17.23 27.77 -1.26
CA GLN A 16 17.81 29.07 -0.90
C GLN A 16 16.79 30.06 -0.33
N THR A 17 15.55 30.02 -0.78
CA THR A 17 14.45 30.83 -0.20
C THR A 17 13.98 30.31 1.14
N CYS A 18 13.98 29.00 1.37
CA CYS A 18 13.72 28.40 2.68
C CYS A 18 14.79 28.73 3.74
N GLY A 19 16.05 28.92 3.36
CA GLY A 19 17.14 29.20 4.32
C GLY A 19 17.02 30.51 5.09
N ARG A 20 16.18 31.46 4.67
CA ARG A 20 15.96 32.75 5.37
C ARG A 20 14.76 32.78 6.33
N ILE A 21 13.93 31.75 6.35
CA ILE A 21 12.72 31.67 7.21
C ILE A 21 13.02 31.02 8.58
N TYR A 22 14.24 30.55 8.82
CA TYR A 22 14.56 29.58 9.88
C TYR A 22 15.11 30.13 11.20
N ALA A 23 14.97 31.42 11.48
CA ALA A 23 15.53 32.00 12.71
C ALA A 23 14.55 32.08 13.91
N GLN A 24 13.29 31.66 13.78
CA GLN A 24 12.28 31.88 14.84
C GLN A 24 11.24 30.75 14.95
N ASP A 25 11.63 29.54 15.36
CA ASP A 25 10.67 28.66 16.08
C ASP A 25 11.42 27.52 16.81
N GLU A 26 11.87 27.75 18.04
CA GLU A 26 12.54 26.77 18.91
C GLU A 26 11.58 25.88 19.71
N THR A 27 10.30 25.80 19.38
CA THR A 27 9.33 24.99 20.11
C THR A 27 8.82 23.77 19.33
N PHE A 28 9.73 22.96 18.80
CA PHE A 28 9.41 21.56 18.48
C PHE A 28 9.59 20.73 19.76
N GLY A 29 8.48 20.17 20.26
CA GLY A 29 8.42 19.45 21.52
C GLY A 29 9.53 18.41 21.72
N LYS A 30 9.85 18.10 22.97
CA LYS A 30 10.84 17.08 23.38
C LYS A 30 10.54 15.75 22.68
N THR A 31 11.23 15.48 21.57
CA THR A 31 11.14 14.21 20.87
C THR A 31 11.97 13.17 21.62
N SER A 32 11.37 12.05 21.95
CA SER A 32 12.12 10.92 22.50
C SER A 32 13.00 10.37 21.37
N LEU A 33 14.31 10.55 21.45
CA LEU A 33 15.29 9.99 20.50
C LEU A 33 15.41 8.45 20.60
N ARG A 34 14.55 7.81 21.40
CA ARG A 34 14.61 6.37 21.62
C ARG A 34 14.08 5.61 20.40
N PRO A 35 14.86 4.71 19.82
CA PRO A 35 14.38 3.86 18.76
C PRO A 35 13.31 2.89 19.29
N LYS A 36 12.27 2.67 18.51
CA LYS A 36 11.25 1.65 18.77
C LYS A 36 11.52 0.46 17.88
N LEU A 37 11.64 -0.73 18.47
CA LEU A 37 11.83 -1.97 17.77
C LEU A 37 10.64 -2.88 17.99
N LYS A 38 9.99 -3.31 16.87
CA LYS A 38 8.85 -4.22 16.90
C LYS A 38 9.15 -5.44 16.04
N PHE A 39 8.75 -6.59 16.54
CA PHE A 39 8.68 -7.83 15.78
C PHE A 39 7.22 -8.22 15.61
N GLU A 40 6.84 -8.56 14.38
CA GLU A 40 5.47 -8.98 14.06
C GLU A 40 5.54 -10.29 13.27
N ALA A 41 4.68 -11.25 13.61
CA ALA A 41 4.58 -12.50 12.89
C ALA A 41 3.14 -12.97 12.77
N ARG A 42 2.84 -13.60 11.63
CA ARG A 42 1.56 -14.27 11.34
C ARG A 42 1.81 -15.66 10.82
N LEU A 43 1.22 -16.63 11.47
CA LEU A 43 1.21 -18.04 11.10
C LEU A 43 -0.19 -18.40 10.64
N ASP A 44 -0.31 -18.96 9.44
CA ASP A 44 -1.58 -19.36 8.84
C ASP A 44 -1.58 -20.85 8.47
N TYR A 45 -2.72 -21.49 8.66
CA TYR A 45 -3.12 -22.67 7.93
C TYR A 45 -4.04 -22.22 6.81
N ASN A 46 -3.69 -22.53 5.58
CA ASN A 46 -4.50 -22.26 4.39
C ASN A 46 -4.98 -23.58 3.78
N ASN A 47 -6.19 -23.57 3.23
CA ASN A 47 -6.71 -24.60 2.36
C ASN A 47 -7.28 -23.92 1.10
N ASP A 48 -6.59 -24.09 -0.03
CA ASP A 48 -6.95 -23.56 -1.33
C ASP A 48 -7.28 -24.73 -2.26
N ASN A 49 -8.52 -24.80 -2.75
CA ASN A 49 -9.00 -25.91 -3.59
C ASN A 49 -8.45 -25.87 -5.04
N LYS A 50 -7.71 -24.85 -5.42
CA LYS A 50 -7.14 -24.67 -6.78
C LYS A 50 -5.62 -24.61 -6.79
N ASN A 51 -4.99 -24.48 -5.63
CA ASN A 51 -3.54 -24.33 -5.54
C ASN A 51 -3.00 -24.99 -4.27
N ASP A 52 -2.52 -26.22 -4.43
CA ASP A 52 -1.95 -27.01 -3.32
C ASP A 52 -0.69 -26.34 -2.75
N ASP A 53 0.08 -25.64 -3.57
CA ASP A 53 1.28 -24.91 -3.12
C ASP A 53 0.95 -23.78 -2.14
N LEU A 54 -0.27 -23.26 -2.17
CA LEU A 54 -0.76 -22.26 -1.22
C LEU A 54 -1.39 -22.88 0.03
N SER A 55 -1.62 -24.19 0.05
CA SER A 55 -2.23 -24.92 1.18
C SER A 55 -1.20 -25.33 2.24
N GLY A 56 -1.68 -25.64 3.45
CA GLY A 56 -0.88 -26.07 4.59
C GLY A 56 -0.51 -24.94 5.56
N ILE A 57 0.32 -25.27 6.56
CA ILE A 57 0.80 -24.34 7.59
C ILE A 57 1.97 -23.55 7.04
N LYS A 58 1.88 -22.21 7.12
CA LYS A 58 2.90 -21.30 6.63
C LYS A 58 3.12 -20.12 7.57
N GLY A 59 4.36 -19.68 7.70
CA GLY A 59 4.69 -18.35 8.19
C GLY A 59 4.32 -17.34 7.10
N TYR A 60 3.16 -16.71 7.22
CA TYR A 60 2.67 -15.79 6.18
C TYR A 60 3.48 -14.52 6.09
N ILE A 61 3.68 -13.87 7.23
CA ILE A 61 4.52 -12.66 7.35
C ILE A 61 5.32 -12.73 8.64
N VAL A 62 6.61 -12.39 8.53
CA VAL A 62 7.49 -12.16 9.68
C VAL A 62 8.26 -10.88 9.41
N ASP A 63 7.94 -9.82 10.15
CA ASP A 63 8.49 -8.48 9.96
C ASP A 63 9.28 -8.01 11.18
N LEU A 64 10.39 -7.34 10.91
CA LEU A 64 11.12 -6.52 11.87
C LEU A 64 10.94 -5.06 11.50
N LYS A 65 10.47 -4.24 12.45
CA LYS A 65 10.24 -2.79 12.27
C LYS A 65 11.10 -2.00 13.23
N LEU A 66 11.84 -1.05 12.69
CA LEU A 66 12.63 -0.08 13.46
C LEU A 66 12.20 1.32 13.06
N GLU A 67 11.83 2.14 14.04
CA GLU A 67 11.47 3.54 13.83
C GLU A 67 12.03 4.43 14.93
N GLY A 68 12.33 5.68 14.62
CA GLY A 68 12.84 6.63 15.60
C GLY A 68 13.15 7.98 14.99
N ASP A 69 13.64 8.86 15.86
CA ASP A 69 14.07 10.20 15.50
C ASP A 69 15.59 10.30 15.62
N LEU A 70 16.25 10.91 14.64
CA LEU A 70 17.67 11.30 14.69
C LEU A 70 17.83 12.69 15.30
N SER A 71 16.81 13.53 15.17
CA SER A 71 16.71 14.88 15.72
C SER A 71 15.24 15.31 15.74
N PRO A 72 14.89 16.48 16.33
CA PRO A 72 13.51 17.00 16.26
C PRO A 72 12.96 17.18 14.85
N ARG A 73 13.83 17.28 13.84
CA ARG A 73 13.44 17.45 12.44
C ARG A 73 13.63 16.22 11.57
N PHE A 74 14.41 15.23 12.00
CA PHE A 74 14.71 14.03 11.21
C PHE A 74 14.18 12.79 11.90
N SER A 75 13.37 12.01 11.18
CA SER A 75 12.88 10.69 11.61
C SER A 75 13.16 9.65 10.54
N TYR A 76 13.26 8.40 10.97
CA TYR A 76 13.49 7.28 10.06
C TYR A 76 12.51 6.15 10.36
N LYS A 77 12.21 5.35 9.31
CA LYS A 77 11.51 4.07 9.46
C LYS A 77 12.13 3.02 8.58
N TYR A 78 12.18 1.82 9.14
CA TYR A 78 12.67 0.61 8.47
C TYR A 78 11.72 -0.54 8.74
N ARG A 79 11.39 -1.33 7.72
CA ARG A 79 10.66 -2.59 7.83
C ARG A 79 11.29 -3.62 6.92
N GLN A 80 11.76 -4.70 7.52
CA GLN A 80 12.33 -5.85 6.84
C GLN A 80 11.40 -7.04 6.96
N ARG A 81 11.05 -7.64 5.85
CA ARG A 81 10.38 -8.92 5.80
C ARG A 81 11.39 -10.04 5.91
N LEU A 82 11.35 -10.81 7.01
CA LEU A 82 12.35 -11.84 7.32
C LEU A 82 12.07 -13.17 6.60
N ASN A 83 10.81 -13.47 6.27
CA ASN A 83 10.40 -14.70 5.62
C ASN A 83 10.21 -14.59 4.09
N LYS A 84 10.61 -13.48 3.48
CA LYS A 84 10.57 -13.36 2.02
C LYS A 84 11.71 -14.17 1.41
N PRO A 85 11.45 -15.08 0.46
CA PRO A 85 12.49 -15.87 -0.20
C PRO A 85 13.55 -14.96 -0.83
N VAL A 86 14.82 -15.28 -0.59
CA VAL A 86 15.98 -14.52 -1.14
C VAL A 86 16.45 -15.10 -2.47
N LYS A 87 15.86 -16.21 -2.93
CA LYS A 87 16.21 -16.82 -4.21
C LYS A 87 15.92 -15.80 -5.32
N ASP A 88 16.93 -15.37 -6.03
CA ASP A 88 16.90 -14.36 -7.10
C ASP A 88 16.50 -12.93 -6.66
N ALA A 89 16.49 -12.65 -5.35
CA ALA A 89 16.16 -11.33 -4.80
C ALA A 89 17.34 -10.75 -4.01
N THR A 90 17.48 -9.43 -4.04
CA THR A 90 18.43 -8.72 -3.19
C THR A 90 17.85 -8.52 -1.78
N PHE A 91 18.72 -8.22 -0.80
CA PHE A 91 18.31 -7.84 0.54
C PHE A 91 17.20 -6.75 0.51
N PHE A 92 17.35 -5.76 -0.38
CA PHE A 92 16.41 -4.66 -0.52
C PHE A 92 15.06 -5.08 -1.13
N ASP A 93 14.95 -6.23 -1.79
CA ASP A 93 13.65 -6.74 -2.28
C ASP A 93 12.76 -7.23 -1.14
N ALA A 94 13.36 -7.66 -0.03
CA ALA A 94 12.66 -8.01 1.20
C ALA A 94 12.48 -6.81 2.15
N THR A 95 13.07 -5.66 1.85
CA THR A 95 12.86 -4.41 2.59
C THR A 95 11.62 -3.72 2.04
N ASP A 96 10.59 -3.59 2.85
CA ASP A 96 9.36 -2.86 2.46
C ASP A 96 9.54 -1.35 2.68
N TRP A 97 10.10 -0.95 3.82
CA TRP A 97 10.37 0.45 4.15
C TRP A 97 11.83 0.67 4.52
N LEU A 98 12.41 1.70 3.95
CA LEU A 98 13.71 2.25 4.35
C LEU A 98 13.75 3.71 3.93
N TYR A 99 13.33 4.60 4.79
CA TYR A 99 13.26 6.02 4.45
C TYR A 99 13.57 6.94 5.62
N LEU A 100 14.01 8.14 5.22
CA LEU A 100 14.25 9.27 6.10
C LEU A 100 13.21 10.35 5.79
N THR A 101 12.65 10.96 6.84
CA THR A 101 11.77 12.11 6.73
C THR A 101 12.40 13.33 7.38
N TYR A 102 12.40 14.44 6.67
CA TYR A 102 12.83 15.76 7.15
C TYR A 102 11.62 16.68 7.27
N LYS A 103 11.35 17.18 8.47
CA LYS A 103 10.33 18.20 8.74
C LYS A 103 10.88 19.57 8.37
N ALA A 104 10.63 19.99 7.14
CA ALA A 104 11.09 21.28 6.62
C ALA A 104 10.32 22.46 7.26
N HIS A 105 9.02 22.25 7.51
CA HIS A 105 8.13 23.21 8.15
C HIS A 105 7.07 22.45 8.94
N ARG A 106 6.32 23.11 9.84
CA ARG A 106 5.21 22.48 10.60
C ARG A 106 4.21 21.75 9.72
N ASN A 107 4.01 22.23 8.51
CA ASN A 107 3.04 21.70 7.53
C ASN A 107 3.70 20.98 6.34
N ILE A 108 5.04 20.95 6.25
CA ILE A 108 5.75 20.40 5.09
C ILE A 108 6.83 19.44 5.55
N SER A 109 6.77 18.22 5.03
CA SER A 109 7.82 17.21 5.22
C SER A 109 8.36 16.73 3.88
N LEU A 110 9.64 16.42 3.84
CA LEU A 110 10.31 15.80 2.71
C LEU A 110 10.70 14.40 3.10
N MET A 111 10.43 13.42 2.27
CA MET A 111 10.75 12.02 2.55
C MET A 111 11.49 11.40 1.38
N ALA A 112 12.58 10.72 1.65
CA ALA A 112 13.40 10.03 0.64
C ALA A 112 13.71 8.60 1.09
N GLY A 113 13.68 7.66 0.13
CA GLY A 113 13.96 6.24 0.38
C GLY A 113 12.96 5.31 -0.25
N LYS A 114 12.86 4.08 0.28
CA LYS A 114 11.90 3.07 -0.16
C LYS A 114 10.63 3.16 0.67
N TRP A 115 9.50 3.33 -0.01
CA TRP A 115 8.20 3.51 0.62
C TRP A 115 7.08 2.98 -0.28
N ILE A 116 5.86 2.99 0.22
CA ILE A 116 4.68 2.62 -0.56
C ILE A 116 4.45 3.64 -1.69
N VAL A 117 4.13 3.15 -2.87
CA VAL A 117 3.67 4.00 -3.98
C VAL A 117 2.34 4.64 -3.58
N ALA A 118 2.23 5.94 -3.74
CA ALA A 118 1.11 6.73 -3.26
C ALA A 118 -0.16 6.52 -4.12
N VAL A 119 -0.75 5.34 -4.04
CA VAL A 119 -2.04 4.97 -4.63
C VAL A 119 -3.09 4.96 -3.55
N GLY A 120 -4.23 5.59 -3.83
CA GLY A 120 -5.38 5.63 -2.92
C GLY A 120 -6.14 4.31 -2.83
N GLY A 121 -7.10 4.25 -1.93
CA GLY A 121 -7.92 3.07 -1.66
C GLY A 121 -7.62 2.44 -0.29
N TRP A 122 -8.68 2.12 0.41
CA TRP A 122 -8.61 1.52 1.75
C TRP A 122 -8.14 0.06 1.72
N GLU A 123 -8.25 -0.61 0.57
CA GLU A 123 -7.74 -1.98 0.41
C GLU A 123 -6.24 -2.09 0.64
N THR A 124 -5.48 -1.06 0.32
CA THR A 124 -4.01 -1.01 0.42
C THR A 124 -3.49 -0.30 1.68
N GLU A 125 -4.38 0.30 2.47
CA GLU A 125 -4.02 1.05 3.68
C GLU A 125 -3.54 0.12 4.81
N PRO A 126 -4.23 -1.01 5.13
CA PRO A 126 -3.81 -1.88 6.22
C PRO A 126 -2.40 -2.46 5.99
N ALA A 127 -1.70 -2.74 7.09
CA ALA A 127 -0.44 -3.44 6.99
C ALA A 127 -0.65 -4.84 6.39
N PRO A 128 0.26 -5.36 5.55
CA PRO A 128 0.09 -6.68 4.91
C PRO A 128 -0.23 -7.82 5.88
N ILE A 129 0.26 -7.75 7.11
CA ILE A 129 -0.02 -8.74 8.17
C ILE A 129 -1.49 -8.75 8.62
N ASP A 130 -2.25 -7.69 8.32
CA ASP A 130 -3.66 -7.52 8.69
C ASP A 130 -4.61 -7.81 7.52
N ILE A 131 -4.06 -8.14 6.34
CA ILE A 131 -4.84 -8.38 5.15
C ILE A 131 -5.07 -9.89 4.97
N TYR A 132 -6.32 -10.30 4.77
CA TYR A 132 -6.71 -11.70 4.50
C TYR A 132 -7.15 -11.91 3.07
N GLN A 133 -7.73 -10.89 2.46
CA GLN A 133 -8.26 -10.92 1.11
C GLN A 133 -7.91 -9.64 0.37
N ILE A 134 -7.34 -9.78 -0.83
CA ILE A 134 -7.06 -8.66 -1.74
C ILE A 134 -7.59 -8.97 -3.14
N SER A 135 -7.84 -7.92 -3.93
CA SER A 135 -8.22 -7.99 -5.34
C SER A 135 -7.09 -8.54 -6.22
N GLU A 136 -7.40 -8.87 -7.46
CA GLU A 136 -6.37 -9.26 -8.46
C GLU A 136 -5.39 -8.11 -8.69
N PHE A 137 -5.87 -6.87 -8.77
CA PHE A 137 -5.03 -5.69 -8.84
C PHE A 137 -3.98 -5.65 -7.73
N CYS A 138 -4.39 -5.76 -6.47
CA CYS A 138 -3.48 -5.67 -5.33
C CYS A 138 -2.52 -6.86 -5.25
N ASN A 139 -2.91 -8.05 -5.72
CA ASN A 139 -2.02 -9.22 -5.79
C ASN A 139 -0.83 -9.01 -6.73
N ASN A 140 -1.03 -8.27 -7.84
CA ASN A 140 -0.03 -8.09 -8.88
C ASN A 140 0.67 -6.73 -8.82
N TYR A 141 0.34 -5.90 -7.84
CA TYR A 141 0.87 -4.56 -7.71
C TYR A 141 2.09 -4.51 -6.78
N SER A 142 3.26 -4.13 -7.32
CA SER A 142 4.50 -4.01 -6.54
C SER A 142 4.55 -2.68 -5.79
N CYS A 143 3.96 -2.63 -4.60
CA CYS A 143 3.63 -1.39 -3.89
C CYS A 143 4.81 -0.67 -3.21
N TYR A 144 6.01 -1.26 -3.06
CA TYR A 144 7.15 -0.62 -2.37
C TYR A 144 8.25 -0.25 -3.35
N GLN A 145 8.47 1.05 -3.55
CA GLN A 145 9.42 1.57 -4.54
C GLN A 145 10.34 2.64 -3.93
N TRP A 146 11.54 2.80 -4.51
CA TRP A 146 12.46 3.88 -4.19
C TRP A 146 11.96 5.19 -4.78
N GLY A 147 12.03 6.26 -3.99
CA GLY A 147 11.55 7.55 -4.47
C GLY A 147 11.69 8.68 -3.46
N PHE A 148 11.03 9.78 -3.81
CA PHE A 148 10.99 11.01 -3.04
C PHE A 148 9.55 11.49 -2.93
N ASN A 149 9.19 12.01 -1.75
CA ASN A 149 7.87 12.58 -1.48
C ASN A 149 7.99 13.97 -0.88
N VAL A 150 7.09 14.86 -1.29
CA VAL A 150 6.75 16.08 -0.58
C VAL A 150 5.39 15.87 0.07
N ILE A 151 5.30 16.10 1.36
CA ILE A 151 4.09 15.86 2.16
C ILE A 151 3.63 17.20 2.73
N PHE A 152 2.39 17.56 2.41
CA PHE A 152 1.72 18.75 2.95
C PHE A 152 0.65 18.31 3.94
N ASN A 153 0.66 18.88 5.15
CA ASN A 153 -0.33 18.63 6.18
C ASN A 153 -1.06 19.91 6.52
N THR A 154 -2.37 19.87 6.71
CA THR A 154 -3.09 20.99 7.31
C THR A 154 -2.73 21.10 8.81
N THR A 155 -2.88 22.30 9.37
CA THR A 155 -2.53 22.57 10.78
C THR A 155 -3.30 21.68 11.77
N ASN A 156 -4.54 21.30 11.42
CA ASN A 156 -5.38 20.39 12.20
C ASN A 156 -5.17 18.91 11.89
N ASN A 157 -4.22 18.56 11.00
CA ASN A 157 -3.94 17.22 10.50
C ASN A 157 -5.14 16.47 9.87
N GLN A 158 -6.21 17.19 9.52
CA GLN A 158 -7.38 16.59 8.85
C GLN A 158 -7.11 16.27 7.38
N ASN A 159 -6.18 16.98 6.74
CA ASN A 159 -5.84 16.74 5.35
C ASN A 159 -4.33 16.58 5.18
N GLN A 160 -3.95 15.60 4.36
CA GLN A 160 -2.58 15.37 3.92
C GLN A 160 -2.55 15.22 2.41
N VAL A 161 -1.58 15.86 1.76
CA VAL A 161 -1.32 15.70 0.32
C VAL A 161 0.10 15.21 0.15
N TYR A 162 0.26 14.13 -0.60
CA TYR A 162 1.55 13.58 -0.99
C TYR A 162 1.77 13.84 -2.47
N LEU A 163 2.90 14.42 -2.82
CA LEU A 163 3.42 14.45 -4.18
C LEU A 163 4.66 13.56 -4.22
N GLN A 164 4.60 12.50 -5.02
CA GLN A 164 5.62 11.47 -5.07
C GLN A 164 6.18 11.31 -6.47
N ILE A 165 7.50 11.16 -6.57
CA ILE A 165 8.21 10.61 -7.73
C ILE A 165 8.95 9.38 -7.25
N CYS A 166 8.69 8.23 -7.88
CA CYS A 166 9.34 6.98 -7.51
C CYS A 166 9.65 6.11 -8.74
N GLU A 167 10.44 5.05 -8.52
CA GLU A 167 10.60 4.00 -9.51
C GLU A 167 9.24 3.40 -9.86
N SER A 168 8.99 3.10 -11.15
CA SER A 168 7.72 2.50 -11.53
C SER A 168 7.55 1.11 -10.91
N PRO A 169 6.37 0.79 -10.34
CA PRO A 169 6.06 -0.54 -9.83
C PRO A 169 6.13 -1.64 -10.90
N PHE A 170 6.11 -1.26 -12.18
CA PHE A 170 6.12 -2.19 -13.32
C PHE A 170 7.51 -2.45 -13.89
N ARG A 171 8.55 -1.74 -13.41
CA ARG A 171 9.92 -1.86 -13.93
C ARG A 171 10.47 -3.28 -13.84
N LYS A 172 10.28 -3.97 -12.70
CA LYS A 172 10.79 -5.35 -12.52
C LYS A 172 10.12 -6.31 -13.49
N GLN A 173 8.79 -6.21 -13.64
CA GLN A 173 8.03 -7.05 -14.56
C GLN A 173 8.44 -6.79 -16.03
N TYR A 174 8.60 -5.52 -16.40
CA TYR A 174 9.10 -5.15 -17.73
C TYR A 174 10.50 -5.70 -17.98
N LYS A 175 11.41 -5.58 -17.02
CA LYS A 175 12.77 -6.16 -17.12
C LYS A 175 12.73 -7.67 -17.26
N ALA A 176 11.91 -8.37 -16.49
CA ALA A 176 11.77 -9.83 -16.55
C ALA A 176 11.25 -10.30 -17.90
N SER A 177 10.30 -9.58 -18.50
CA SER A 177 9.68 -9.98 -19.80
C SER A 177 10.53 -9.61 -21.03
N THR A 178 11.40 -8.59 -20.94
CA THR A 178 12.13 -8.05 -22.11
C THR A 178 13.65 -8.16 -22.02
N GLY A 179 14.19 -8.46 -20.85
CA GLY A 179 15.64 -8.36 -20.55
C GLY A 179 16.15 -6.91 -20.47
N ASN A 180 15.29 -5.90 -20.67
CA ASN A 180 15.67 -4.49 -20.75
C ASN A 180 15.55 -3.80 -19.37
N GLY A 181 16.68 -3.33 -18.84
CA GLY A 181 16.77 -2.67 -17.52
C GLY A 181 16.60 -1.15 -17.54
N LYS A 182 15.93 -0.56 -18.55
CA LYS A 182 15.70 0.89 -18.60
C LYS A 182 15.04 1.42 -17.32
N GLU A 183 15.41 2.65 -16.95
CA GLU A 183 14.75 3.38 -15.88
C GLU A 183 13.31 3.69 -16.27
N MET A 184 12.39 3.46 -15.35
CA MET A 184 10.97 3.73 -15.49
C MET A 184 10.47 4.43 -14.24
N TRP A 185 9.60 5.41 -14.39
CA TRP A 185 9.18 6.31 -13.31
C TRP A 185 7.67 6.30 -13.11
N ALA A 186 7.27 6.63 -11.88
CA ALA A 186 5.89 6.89 -11.51
C ALA A 186 5.78 8.26 -10.84
N TYR A 187 4.73 8.99 -11.19
CA TYR A 187 4.38 10.31 -10.66
C TYR A 187 3.01 10.20 -9.99
N ASN A 188 2.94 10.52 -8.72
CA ASN A 188 1.78 10.25 -7.91
C ASN A 188 1.37 11.48 -7.12
N ALA A 189 0.07 11.75 -7.07
CA ALA A 189 -0.56 12.70 -6.19
C ALA A 189 -1.61 11.96 -5.36
N LEU A 190 -1.50 12.04 -4.03
CA LEU A 190 -2.40 11.37 -3.09
C LEU A 190 -2.93 12.41 -2.12
N TRP A 191 -4.24 12.39 -1.90
CA TRP A 191 -4.91 13.14 -0.84
C TRP A 191 -5.57 12.20 0.16
N ILE A 192 -5.29 12.44 1.44
CA ILE A 192 -5.94 11.79 2.57
C ILE A 192 -6.73 12.87 3.30
N GLY A 193 -8.06 12.73 3.38
CA GLY A 193 -8.96 13.65 4.04
C GLY A 193 -9.74 12.96 5.15
N ASN A 194 -9.87 13.62 6.30
CA ASN A 194 -10.63 13.14 7.45
C ASN A 194 -11.66 14.19 7.83
N ILE A 195 -12.94 13.91 7.59
CA ILE A 195 -14.08 14.80 7.84
C ILE A 195 -15.10 14.02 8.67
N ASP A 196 -15.08 14.20 9.98
CA ASP A 196 -15.97 13.55 10.93
C ASP A 196 -16.04 12.02 10.74
N PHE A 197 -17.18 11.50 10.25
CA PHE A 197 -17.40 10.08 9.98
C PHE A 197 -16.92 9.63 8.60
N PHE A 198 -16.48 10.56 7.74
CA PHE A 198 -16.05 10.28 6.38
C PHE A 198 -14.54 10.46 6.22
N HIS A 199 -13.88 9.47 5.63
CA HIS A 199 -12.46 9.50 5.36
C HIS A 199 -12.22 9.20 3.88
N ALA A 200 -11.51 10.10 3.21
CA ALA A 200 -11.13 10.00 1.81
C ALA A 200 -9.69 9.56 1.66
N PHE A 201 -9.42 8.66 0.70
CA PHE A 201 -8.08 8.22 0.34
C PHE A 201 -7.98 8.19 -1.19
N TYR A 202 -7.76 9.36 -1.82
CA TYR A 202 -7.86 9.56 -3.26
C TYR A 202 -6.51 9.80 -3.89
N SER A 203 -6.28 9.22 -5.06
CA SER A 203 -5.05 9.49 -5.82
C SER A 203 -5.28 9.63 -7.31
N ALA A 204 -4.37 10.38 -7.93
CA ALA A 204 -4.14 10.42 -9.37
C ALA A 204 -2.68 10.07 -9.63
N ASN A 205 -2.45 9.07 -10.48
CA ASN A 205 -1.15 8.48 -10.69
C ASN A 205 -0.87 8.35 -12.18
N MET A 206 0.39 8.50 -12.57
CA MET A 206 0.89 8.30 -13.92
C MET A 206 2.14 7.44 -13.82
N MET A 207 2.05 6.16 -14.23
CA MET A 207 3.09 5.16 -14.04
C MET A 207 3.55 4.58 -15.38
N GLU A 208 4.84 4.56 -15.63
CA GLU A 208 5.36 3.90 -16.84
C GLU A 208 5.18 2.38 -16.72
N TYR A 209 4.41 1.78 -17.63
CA TYR A 209 4.33 0.32 -17.82
C TYR A 209 5.32 -0.20 -18.88
N ARG A 210 5.80 0.70 -19.73
CA ARG A 210 6.94 0.55 -20.66
C ARG A 210 7.64 1.90 -20.76
N PRO A 211 8.93 1.95 -21.13
CA PRO A 211 9.66 3.22 -21.26
C PRO A 211 8.92 4.23 -22.16
N GLY A 212 8.56 5.39 -21.59
CA GLY A 212 7.81 6.45 -22.27
C GLY A 212 6.32 6.15 -22.51
N LYS A 213 5.77 5.05 -21.96
CA LYS A 213 4.34 4.70 -22.05
C LYS A 213 3.74 4.63 -20.65
N TYR A 214 2.67 5.36 -20.43
CA TYR A 214 2.05 5.53 -19.13
C TYR A 214 0.71 4.85 -19.01
N LEU A 215 0.48 4.25 -17.87
CA LEU A 215 -0.82 3.83 -17.38
C LEU A 215 -1.24 4.84 -16.30
N ASN A 216 -2.40 5.47 -16.49
CA ASN A 216 -2.94 6.45 -15.56
C ASN A 216 -3.90 5.75 -14.61
N PHE A 217 -3.79 6.05 -13.33
CA PHE A 217 -4.66 5.56 -12.28
C PHE A 217 -5.46 6.69 -11.68
N ILE A 218 -6.72 6.45 -11.42
CA ILE A 218 -7.54 7.23 -10.51
C ILE A 218 -8.09 6.28 -9.47
N ALA A 219 -7.71 6.50 -8.21
CA ALA A 219 -8.20 5.72 -7.09
C ALA A 219 -9.02 6.61 -6.16
N LEU A 220 -10.22 6.14 -5.82
CA LEU A 220 -11.16 6.81 -4.92
C LEU A 220 -11.51 5.83 -3.80
N GLY A 221 -10.87 5.98 -2.64
CA GLY A 221 -11.15 5.21 -1.44
C GLY A 221 -12.00 5.99 -0.45
N ASN A 222 -13.15 5.46 -0.11
CA ASN A 222 -14.11 6.07 0.80
C ASN A 222 -14.29 5.18 2.02
N ARG A 223 -14.12 5.74 3.21
CA ARG A 223 -14.47 5.07 4.48
C ARG A 223 -15.52 5.87 5.21
N PHE A 224 -16.50 5.15 5.74
CA PHE A 224 -17.57 5.72 6.58
C PHE A 224 -17.55 5.03 7.93
N ASP A 225 -17.22 5.77 8.99
CA ASP A 225 -17.27 5.28 10.36
C ASP A 225 -18.67 5.51 10.95
N LEU A 226 -19.48 4.46 11.00
CA LEU A 226 -20.85 4.48 11.54
C LEU A 226 -20.82 4.21 13.04
N GLY A 227 -20.54 5.28 13.79
CA GLY A 227 -20.28 5.21 15.23
C GLY A 227 -18.92 4.52 15.50
N ARG A 228 -18.80 3.88 16.69
CA ARG A 228 -17.52 3.28 17.12
C ARG A 228 -17.35 1.80 16.75
N LYS A 229 -18.35 1.20 16.12
CA LYS A 229 -18.41 -0.26 15.95
C LYS A 229 -18.45 -0.72 14.51
N VAL A 230 -18.85 0.12 13.58
CA VAL A 230 -19.01 -0.25 12.17
C VAL A 230 -18.20 0.69 11.29
N ALA A 231 -17.39 0.13 10.39
CA ALA A 231 -16.74 0.86 9.31
C ALA A 231 -17.15 0.26 7.97
N LEU A 232 -17.41 1.13 6.99
CA LEU A 232 -17.71 0.76 5.61
C LEU A 232 -16.64 1.34 4.71
N ASP A 233 -15.93 0.51 3.98
CA ASP A 233 -14.94 0.90 2.98
C ASP A 233 -15.49 0.65 1.59
N PHE A 234 -15.24 1.58 0.69
CA PHE A 234 -15.59 1.45 -0.73
C PHE A 234 -14.49 2.07 -1.59
N ASP A 235 -13.87 1.25 -2.45
CA ASP A 235 -12.80 1.66 -3.34
C ASP A 235 -13.20 1.50 -4.80
N LEU A 236 -12.86 2.49 -5.60
CA LEU A 236 -12.80 2.43 -7.06
C LEU A 236 -11.36 2.73 -7.49
N GLN A 237 -10.77 1.82 -8.24
CA GLN A 237 -9.45 2.01 -8.85
C GLN A 237 -9.59 1.82 -10.36
N ASN A 238 -9.53 2.92 -11.10
CA ASN A 238 -9.61 2.92 -12.56
C ASN A 238 -8.22 3.07 -13.16
N ARG A 239 -7.94 2.32 -14.23
CA ARG A 239 -6.67 2.30 -14.95
C ARG A 239 -6.91 2.54 -16.43
N ALA A 240 -6.14 3.45 -17.03
CA ALA A 240 -6.30 3.77 -18.46
C ALA A 240 -4.99 4.19 -19.10
N SER A 241 -4.61 3.55 -20.20
CA SER A 241 -3.51 4.00 -21.05
C SER A 241 -3.96 4.97 -22.14
N ARG A 242 -5.28 5.00 -22.43
CA ARG A 242 -5.93 5.89 -23.39
C ARG A 242 -7.24 6.40 -22.82
N ALA A 243 -7.69 7.58 -23.23
CA ALA A 243 -8.97 8.13 -22.81
C ALA A 243 -10.17 7.20 -23.12
N SER A 244 -10.13 6.46 -24.23
CA SER A 244 -11.16 5.49 -24.64
C SER A 244 -11.26 4.27 -23.72
N ASP A 245 -10.24 4.03 -22.87
CA ASP A 245 -10.16 2.87 -21.99
C ASP A 245 -10.66 3.20 -20.56
N PHE A 246 -10.96 4.46 -20.32
CA PHE A 246 -11.56 4.91 -19.06
C PHE A 246 -12.88 4.12 -18.83
N PHE A 247 -13.06 3.55 -17.65
CA PHE A 247 -14.14 2.62 -17.29
C PHE A 247 -14.10 1.22 -17.94
N LYS A 248 -13.10 0.89 -18.75
CA LYS A 248 -12.93 -0.49 -19.26
C LYS A 248 -12.01 -1.33 -18.40
N ASP A 249 -11.13 -0.68 -17.63
CA ASP A 249 -10.19 -1.30 -16.73
C ASP A 249 -10.34 -0.69 -15.34
N TYR A 250 -10.87 -1.49 -14.42
CA TYR A 250 -11.10 -1.05 -13.05
C TYR A 250 -11.17 -2.20 -12.06
N THR A 251 -10.93 -1.87 -10.81
CA THR A 251 -11.19 -2.69 -9.63
C THR A 251 -12.16 -1.95 -8.72
N LEU A 252 -13.21 -2.64 -8.30
CA LEU A 252 -14.12 -2.20 -7.24
C LEU A 252 -13.89 -3.07 -6.02
N SER A 253 -13.83 -2.49 -4.84
CA SER A 253 -13.89 -3.25 -3.60
C SER A 253 -14.81 -2.57 -2.59
N ALA A 254 -15.47 -3.39 -1.78
CA ALA A 254 -16.25 -2.93 -0.65
C ALA A 254 -16.03 -3.85 0.54
N GLN A 255 -15.91 -3.27 1.73
CA GLN A 255 -15.74 -4.00 2.97
C GLN A 255 -16.61 -3.39 4.06
N ILE A 256 -17.29 -4.24 4.82
CA ILE A 256 -17.90 -3.88 6.09
C ILE A 256 -17.10 -4.53 7.22
N THR A 257 -16.78 -3.76 8.22
CA THR A 257 -16.11 -4.23 9.44
C THR A 257 -17.01 -3.91 10.63
N TYR A 258 -17.25 -4.90 11.49
CA TYR A 258 -18.04 -4.76 12.70
C TYR A 258 -17.27 -5.25 13.93
N ARG A 259 -17.02 -4.34 14.87
CA ARG A 259 -16.32 -4.59 16.14
C ARG A 259 -17.25 -4.35 17.33
N PRO A 260 -18.13 -5.31 17.67
CA PRO A 260 -19.09 -5.16 18.79
C PRO A 260 -18.40 -5.02 20.15
N LEU A 261 -17.25 -5.69 20.32
CA LEU A 261 -16.47 -5.75 21.56
C LEU A 261 -14.98 -5.52 21.27
N PRO A 262 -14.20 -5.01 22.23
CA PRO A 262 -12.74 -4.88 22.05
C PRO A 262 -12.02 -6.20 21.74
N ALA A 263 -12.59 -7.33 22.18
CA ALA A 263 -12.03 -8.67 21.97
C ALA A 263 -12.50 -9.35 20.70
N PHE A 264 -13.44 -8.79 19.94
CA PHE A 264 -14.04 -9.48 18.78
C PHE A 264 -14.34 -8.51 17.64
N GLN A 265 -13.97 -8.93 16.43
CA GLN A 265 -14.27 -8.24 15.18
C GLN A 265 -14.68 -9.24 14.12
N CYS A 266 -15.59 -8.87 13.24
CA CYS A 266 -15.88 -9.60 12.02
C CYS A 266 -15.92 -8.63 10.84
N PHE A 267 -15.73 -9.18 9.63
CA PHE A 267 -15.79 -8.41 8.39
C PHE A 267 -16.31 -9.25 7.25
N ALA A 268 -16.87 -8.58 6.25
CA ALA A 268 -17.17 -9.15 4.94
C ALA A 268 -16.61 -8.21 3.88
N LYS A 269 -16.06 -8.78 2.80
CA LYS A 269 -15.43 -8.04 1.71
C LYS A 269 -15.79 -8.65 0.37
N ILE A 270 -16.09 -7.78 -0.61
CA ILE A 270 -16.22 -8.14 -2.02
C ILE A 270 -15.23 -7.33 -2.84
N SER A 271 -14.64 -7.94 -3.86
CA SER A 271 -13.86 -7.25 -4.89
C SER A 271 -14.28 -7.73 -6.27
N HIS A 272 -14.20 -6.83 -7.25
CA HIS A 272 -14.48 -7.11 -8.65
C HIS A 272 -13.43 -6.45 -9.52
N ASP A 273 -12.66 -7.26 -10.25
CA ASP A 273 -11.63 -6.84 -11.18
C ASP A 273 -12.13 -7.01 -12.61
N ARG A 274 -11.98 -5.99 -13.43
CA ARG A 274 -12.35 -6.03 -14.85
C ARG A 274 -11.32 -5.29 -15.68
N ASN A 275 -10.88 -5.94 -16.76
CA ASN A 275 -10.15 -5.29 -17.84
C ASN A 275 -10.69 -5.80 -19.19
N ASN A 276 -11.22 -4.90 -19.99
CA ASN A 276 -11.76 -5.13 -21.35
C ASN A 276 -11.26 -4.04 -22.30
N THR A 277 -9.98 -3.71 -22.22
CA THR A 277 -9.35 -2.65 -23.03
C THR A 277 -8.89 -3.15 -24.39
N GLY A 278 -8.58 -4.42 -24.52
CA GLY A 278 -8.04 -5.04 -25.74
C GLY A 278 -6.60 -4.61 -26.07
N ASN A 279 -5.87 -3.99 -25.13
CA ASN A 279 -4.55 -3.40 -25.44
C ASN A 279 -3.38 -3.92 -24.60
N GLY A 280 -3.61 -4.75 -23.59
CA GLY A 280 -2.58 -5.34 -22.75
C GLY A 280 -1.65 -4.32 -22.06
N SER A 281 -2.15 -3.12 -21.74
CA SER A 281 -1.36 -2.06 -21.11
C SER A 281 -1.30 -2.15 -19.59
N ASP A 282 -2.27 -2.84 -18.95
CA ASP A 282 -2.27 -3.08 -17.51
C ASP A 282 -1.56 -4.40 -17.18
N PRO A 283 -0.41 -4.34 -16.49
CA PRO A 283 0.28 -5.54 -16.03
C PRO A 283 -0.24 -6.09 -14.70
N THR A 284 -1.26 -5.47 -14.10
CA THR A 284 -1.85 -5.92 -12.82
C THR A 284 -3.13 -6.71 -13.02
N VAL A 285 -4.02 -6.23 -13.89
CA VAL A 285 -5.26 -6.93 -14.28
C VAL A 285 -5.22 -7.12 -15.82
N PHE A 286 -4.95 -8.33 -16.24
CA PHE A 286 -4.73 -8.64 -17.65
C PHE A 286 -6.01 -8.50 -18.47
N ASP A 287 -5.86 -8.08 -19.73
CA ASP A 287 -6.99 -7.90 -20.63
C ASP A 287 -7.83 -9.18 -20.77
N GLY A 288 -9.15 -9.02 -20.77
CA GLY A 288 -10.13 -10.10 -20.75
C GLY A 288 -10.43 -10.67 -19.37
N THR A 289 -9.82 -10.14 -18.30
CA THR A 289 -10.16 -10.51 -16.90
C THR A 289 -11.52 -9.94 -16.52
N LYS A 290 -12.34 -10.76 -15.90
CA LYS A 290 -13.59 -10.41 -15.22
C LYS A 290 -13.74 -11.35 -14.03
N LEU A 291 -13.24 -10.95 -12.89
CA LEU A 291 -13.14 -11.79 -11.69
C LEU A 291 -13.82 -11.12 -10.52
N THR A 292 -14.61 -11.87 -9.78
CA THR A 292 -15.24 -11.41 -8.54
C THR A 292 -14.77 -12.31 -7.40
N ARG A 293 -14.50 -11.73 -6.25
CA ARG A 293 -14.17 -12.46 -5.01
C ARG A 293 -15.00 -11.92 -3.86
N LEU A 294 -15.70 -12.81 -3.16
CA LEU A 294 -16.43 -12.52 -1.94
C LEU A 294 -15.81 -13.31 -0.79
N GLY A 295 -15.69 -12.70 0.35
CA GLY A 295 -15.21 -13.39 1.55
C GLY A 295 -15.59 -12.66 2.82
N GLY A 296 -15.27 -13.31 3.94
CA GLY A 296 -15.48 -12.74 5.26
C GLY A 296 -14.68 -13.49 6.30
N GLY A 297 -14.55 -12.89 7.46
CA GLY A 297 -13.76 -13.44 8.52
C GLY A 297 -14.12 -12.92 9.90
N VAL A 298 -13.54 -13.58 10.88
CA VAL A 298 -13.65 -13.23 12.28
C VAL A 298 -12.26 -13.11 12.89
N GLU A 299 -12.13 -12.21 13.84
CA GLU A 299 -10.92 -11.99 14.61
C GLU A 299 -11.24 -11.97 16.09
N PHE A 300 -10.43 -12.67 16.85
CA PHE A 300 -10.50 -12.68 18.31
C PHE A 300 -9.20 -12.15 18.89
N PHE A 301 -9.31 -11.18 19.81
CA PHE A 301 -8.22 -10.49 20.47
C PHE A 301 -8.19 -10.87 21.96
N PRO A 302 -7.47 -11.93 22.37
CA PRO A 302 -7.44 -12.41 23.75
C PRO A 302 -7.01 -11.36 24.75
N LEU A 303 -6.09 -10.47 24.33
CA LEU A 303 -5.55 -9.40 25.17
C LEU A 303 -6.33 -8.07 25.04
N LYS A 304 -7.46 -8.07 24.29
CA LYS A 304 -8.27 -6.87 23.98
C LYS A 304 -7.47 -5.76 23.27
N ASN A 305 -6.34 -6.12 22.66
CA ASN A 305 -5.48 -5.26 21.85
C ASN A 305 -4.91 -6.07 20.68
N ASP A 306 -4.16 -5.43 19.79
CA ASP A 306 -3.65 -6.05 18.57
C ASP A 306 -2.34 -6.84 18.75
N ASN A 307 -1.84 -7.02 19.99
CA ASN A 307 -0.60 -7.76 20.23
C ASN A 307 -0.76 -9.26 20.02
N LEU A 308 -1.95 -9.80 20.23
CA LEU A 308 -2.28 -11.19 19.96
C LEU A 308 -3.66 -11.27 19.33
N ARG A 309 -3.76 -11.93 18.17
CA ARG A 309 -4.98 -12.09 17.42
C ARG A 309 -5.07 -13.49 16.83
N LEU A 310 -6.19 -14.16 17.06
CA LEU A 310 -6.63 -15.36 16.35
C LEU A 310 -7.58 -14.94 15.25
N HIS A 311 -7.51 -15.58 14.10
CA HIS A 311 -8.40 -15.24 12.99
C HIS A 311 -8.85 -16.49 12.22
N GLY A 312 -10.02 -16.37 11.60
CA GLY A 312 -10.54 -17.29 10.61
C GLY A 312 -11.18 -16.52 9.47
N HIS A 313 -10.87 -16.90 8.25
CA HIS A 313 -11.35 -16.25 7.04
C HIS A 313 -11.71 -17.29 5.99
N TYR A 314 -12.79 -17.03 5.24
CA TYR A 314 -13.18 -17.77 4.05
C TYR A 314 -13.40 -16.81 2.89
N SER A 315 -12.99 -17.20 1.69
CA SER A 315 -13.32 -16.48 0.46
C SER A 315 -13.57 -17.42 -0.70
N TYR A 316 -14.41 -16.97 -1.61
CA TYR A 316 -14.71 -17.63 -2.87
C TYR A 316 -14.59 -16.66 -4.03
N SER A 317 -13.91 -17.07 -5.11
CA SER A 317 -13.76 -16.29 -6.34
C SER A 317 -14.37 -17.01 -7.53
N TRP A 318 -14.97 -16.24 -8.42
CA TRP A 318 -15.58 -16.73 -9.65
C TRP A 318 -15.42 -15.74 -10.79
N GLY A 319 -15.47 -16.25 -12.02
CA GLY A 319 -15.28 -15.52 -13.24
C GLY A 319 -13.95 -15.87 -13.90
N ARG A 320 -13.47 -15.03 -14.80
CA ARG A 320 -12.28 -15.29 -15.60
C ARG A 320 -11.12 -14.44 -15.15
N ASN A 321 -9.99 -15.07 -14.84
CA ASN A 321 -8.68 -14.43 -14.71
C ASN A 321 -7.80 -14.87 -15.89
N THR A 322 -7.32 -13.91 -16.67
CA THR A 322 -6.49 -14.18 -17.86
C THR A 322 -4.99 -14.12 -17.56
N ASN A 323 -4.61 -13.72 -16.34
CA ASN A 323 -3.22 -13.77 -15.89
C ASN A 323 -2.80 -15.24 -15.70
N PRO A 324 -1.84 -15.79 -16.48
CA PRO A 324 -1.40 -17.18 -16.33
C PRO A 324 -0.75 -17.45 -14.96
N ASP A 325 -0.10 -16.44 -14.39
CA ASP A 325 0.56 -16.49 -13.09
C ASP A 325 -0.33 -15.96 -11.96
N GLY A 326 -1.61 -15.66 -12.26
CA GLY A 326 -2.57 -15.13 -11.29
C GLY A 326 -2.84 -16.09 -10.15
N VAL A 327 -2.87 -15.54 -8.92
CA VAL A 327 -3.17 -16.31 -7.71
C VAL A 327 -4.66 -16.65 -7.64
N LEU A 328 -5.52 -15.73 -8.07
CA LEU A 328 -6.97 -15.88 -8.02
C LEU A 328 -7.48 -16.58 -9.28
N ARG A 329 -8.38 -17.56 -9.11
CA ARG A 329 -8.92 -18.39 -10.17
C ARG A 329 -10.44 -18.53 -10.07
N ASP A 330 -11.05 -18.93 -11.18
CA ASP A 330 -12.48 -19.29 -11.22
C ASP A 330 -12.79 -20.52 -10.33
N GLY A 331 -13.87 -20.42 -9.57
CA GLY A 331 -14.30 -21.49 -8.66
C GLY A 331 -13.31 -21.78 -7.53
N GLN A 332 -12.47 -20.80 -7.15
CA GLN A 332 -11.50 -20.96 -6.08
C GLN A 332 -12.12 -20.64 -4.73
N SER A 333 -11.97 -21.55 -3.78
CA SER A 333 -12.29 -21.34 -2.36
C SER A 333 -11.04 -21.42 -1.50
N ILE A 334 -10.87 -20.45 -0.61
CA ILE A 334 -9.74 -20.37 0.30
C ILE A 334 -10.29 -20.28 1.73
N VAL A 335 -9.89 -21.24 2.57
CA VAL A 335 -10.04 -21.17 4.03
C VAL A 335 -8.70 -20.80 4.62
N ASN A 336 -8.72 -19.83 5.52
CA ASN A 336 -7.53 -19.38 6.26
C ASN A 336 -7.85 -19.35 7.75
N VAL A 337 -7.03 -19.98 8.57
CA VAL A 337 -7.10 -19.91 10.03
C VAL A 337 -5.71 -19.65 10.56
N GLY A 338 -5.55 -18.73 11.50
CA GLY A 338 -4.20 -18.40 11.94
C GLY A 338 -4.12 -17.58 13.20
N LEU A 339 -2.88 -17.22 13.48
CA LEU A 339 -2.43 -16.50 14.66
C LEU A 339 -1.51 -15.37 14.24
N THR A 340 -1.78 -14.17 14.73
CA THR A 340 -0.88 -13.01 14.59
C THR A 340 -0.42 -12.57 15.96
N TRP A 341 0.87 -12.29 16.13
CA TRP A 341 1.39 -11.68 17.36
C TRP A 341 2.36 -10.54 17.05
N ARG A 342 2.38 -9.56 17.93
CA ARG A 342 3.23 -8.37 17.84
C ARG A 342 3.94 -8.16 19.18
N MET A 343 5.26 -8.05 19.10
CA MET A 343 6.11 -7.79 20.26
C MET A 343 6.80 -6.44 20.14
N HIS A 344 6.67 -5.63 21.18
CA HIS A 344 7.44 -4.40 21.32
C HIS A 344 8.72 -4.75 22.07
N ILE A 345 9.86 -4.86 21.36
CA ILE A 345 11.15 -5.22 21.94
C ILE A 345 11.78 -4.01 22.63
N LEU A 346 11.68 -2.84 21.99
CA LEU A 346 12.06 -1.55 22.56
C LEU A 346 10.88 -0.58 22.44
N LYS A 347 10.63 0.19 23.52
CA LYS A 347 9.53 1.19 23.62
C LYS A 347 10.08 2.59 23.66
#